data_9d100bc3fb8edca2a7872d52ef4f52e2
#
_entry.id   9d100bc3fb8edca2a7872d52ef4f52e2
#
_cell.length_a   1.000
_cell.length_b   1.000
_cell.length_c   1.000
_cell.angle_alpha   90.00
_cell.angle_beta   90.00
_cell.angle_gamma   90.00
#
_symmetry.space_group_name_H-M   'P 1'
#
loop_
_entity.id
_entity.type
_entity.pdbx_description
1 polymer ?
#
loop_
_entity_poly.entity_id
_entity_poly.type
_entity_poly.pdbx_seq_one_letter_code
_entity_poly.pdbx_strand_id
1 'polypeptide(L)'
;KNIETKNGPLGFSGNALGFGRTNPTQNLVESFPMKDGKMPGDSKYAYNPMNNPYVDRDARLNYTILHNGSTWLGKQLETYQGGTHNPSGAQYSQTSYYMCKFMGKYDANRTDYDGDMLHLWVMYRYGEVLLNYAEALNEYLSSPSDDVYNAIISLRKRVGIEPGDDEMYGLKKSMSQAEMRSVIQNERRIEMAFEEQRYWDIRRWRIAEDIFKSPLKGLAIQVSGSSLTYNEIDVLSTIFDIKRYFYPIPYSEVNKNKNMVQNPNW
;
A
#
# COMPACT_ATOMS: atom_id res chain seq x y z
N LYS A 1 7.86 18.04 -10.28
CA LYS A 1 9.31 18.02 -10.04
C LYS A 1 9.71 17.50 -8.65
N ASN A 2 8.89 17.75 -7.64
CA ASN A 2 9.27 17.38 -6.28
C ASN A 2 8.86 15.95 -5.89
N ILE A 3 7.83 15.37 -6.48
CA ILE A 3 7.37 14.02 -6.13
C ILE A 3 8.42 12.99 -6.57
N GLU A 4 8.81 13.01 -7.83
CA GLU A 4 9.80 12.09 -8.40
C GLU A 4 11.15 12.23 -7.71
N THR A 5 11.68 13.45 -7.61
CA THR A 5 12.96 13.70 -6.95
C THR A 5 12.94 13.30 -5.47
N LYS A 6 11.84 13.56 -4.76
CA LYS A 6 11.76 13.22 -3.33
C LYS A 6 11.58 11.73 -3.08
N ASN A 7 10.83 11.03 -3.93
CA ASN A 7 10.39 9.66 -3.66
C ASN A 7 10.99 8.62 -4.62
N GLY A 8 11.59 9.06 -5.73
CA GLY A 8 12.21 8.16 -6.70
C GLY A 8 13.39 7.38 -6.12
N PRO A 9 13.73 6.25 -6.76
CA PRO A 9 14.87 5.45 -6.37
C PRO A 9 16.19 6.23 -6.46
N LEU A 10 17.12 5.90 -5.58
CA LEU A 10 18.51 6.33 -5.65
C LEU A 10 19.25 5.71 -6.85
N GLY A 11 20.48 6.13 -7.07
CA GLY A 11 21.35 5.56 -8.10
C GLY A 11 21.16 6.14 -9.49
N PHE A 12 20.32 7.16 -9.63
CA PHE A 12 20.20 8.00 -10.82
C PHE A 12 20.93 9.33 -10.60
N SER A 13 21.28 10.02 -11.68
CA SER A 13 22.04 11.27 -11.64
C SER A 13 21.31 12.41 -12.34
N GLY A 14 21.80 13.64 -12.14
CA GLY A 14 21.22 14.82 -12.75
C GLY A 14 19.77 15.07 -12.29
N ASN A 15 18.87 15.30 -13.21
CA ASN A 15 17.45 15.55 -12.93
C ASN A 15 16.72 14.32 -12.39
N ALA A 16 17.31 13.13 -12.55
CA ALA A 16 16.77 11.85 -12.06
C ALA A 16 17.26 11.48 -10.66
N LEU A 17 17.94 12.37 -9.94
CA LEU A 17 18.40 12.11 -8.59
C LEU A 17 17.19 11.93 -7.65
N GLY A 18 16.98 10.69 -7.19
CA GLY A 18 15.94 10.34 -6.23
C GLY A 18 16.45 10.31 -4.79
N PHE A 19 15.56 10.56 -3.83
CA PHE A 19 15.90 10.55 -2.40
C PHE A 19 15.18 9.46 -1.61
N GLY A 20 14.29 8.68 -2.22
CA GLY A 20 13.61 7.56 -1.59
C GLY A 20 12.89 7.89 -0.27
N ARG A 21 12.27 9.07 -0.16
CA ARG A 21 11.72 9.53 1.12
C ARG A 21 10.43 8.84 1.55
N THR A 22 9.68 8.27 0.60
CA THR A 22 8.51 7.44 0.89
C THR A 22 8.87 5.99 0.69
N ASN A 23 8.93 5.26 1.79
CA ASN A 23 9.27 3.84 1.78
C ASN A 23 8.02 3.00 2.01
N PRO A 24 7.47 2.36 0.96
CA PRO A 24 6.43 1.34 1.13
C PRO A 24 6.91 0.24 2.08
N THR A 25 6.01 -0.26 2.93
CA THR A 25 6.35 -1.31 3.89
C THR A 25 6.08 -2.69 3.32
N GLN A 26 6.79 -3.72 3.82
CA GLN A 26 6.48 -5.11 3.53
C GLN A 26 5.04 -5.47 3.94
N ASN A 27 4.55 -4.90 5.05
CA ASN A 27 3.15 -5.06 5.48
C ASN A 27 2.13 -4.59 4.42
N LEU A 28 2.47 -3.59 3.59
CA LEU A 28 1.63 -3.19 2.46
C LEU A 28 1.78 -4.17 1.29
N VAL A 29 3.00 -4.59 0.96
CA VAL A 29 3.26 -5.57 -0.10
C VAL A 29 2.51 -6.88 0.14
N GLU A 30 2.50 -7.37 1.38
CA GLU A 30 1.79 -8.58 1.76
C GLU A 30 0.27 -8.47 1.66
N SER A 31 -0.28 -7.27 1.74
CA SER A 31 -1.72 -7.08 1.61
C SER A 31 -2.25 -7.22 0.18
N PHE A 32 -1.40 -7.19 -0.84
CA PHE A 32 -1.81 -7.47 -2.21
C PHE A 32 -2.07 -8.97 -2.39
N PRO A 33 -3.20 -9.38 -2.97
CA PRO A 33 -3.47 -10.79 -3.26
C PRO A 33 -2.61 -11.30 -4.43
N MET A 34 -2.76 -12.57 -4.75
CA MET A 34 -2.27 -13.15 -5.99
C MET A 34 -3.20 -12.74 -7.15
N LYS A 35 -2.79 -13.00 -8.39
CA LYS A 35 -3.54 -12.59 -9.59
C LYS A 35 -4.91 -13.29 -9.74
N ASP A 36 -5.16 -14.36 -8.98
CA ASP A 36 -6.48 -14.97 -8.85
C ASP A 36 -7.37 -14.34 -7.77
N GLY A 37 -6.91 -13.23 -7.16
CA GLY A 37 -7.64 -12.49 -6.14
C GLY A 37 -7.64 -13.10 -4.75
N LYS A 38 -6.95 -14.22 -4.55
CA LYS A 38 -6.80 -14.89 -3.24
C LYS A 38 -5.50 -14.53 -2.57
N MET A 39 -5.46 -14.58 -1.26
CA MET A 39 -4.21 -14.41 -0.52
C MET A 39 -3.27 -15.59 -0.77
N PRO A 40 -1.94 -15.42 -0.61
CA PRO A 40 -0.95 -16.45 -0.97
C PRO A 40 -1.24 -17.87 -0.43
N GLY A 41 -1.78 -17.99 0.78
CA GLY A 41 -2.12 -19.28 1.38
C GLY A 41 -3.31 -20.02 0.75
N ASP A 42 -4.19 -19.27 0.07
CA ASP A 42 -5.43 -19.80 -0.53
C ASP A 42 -5.38 -19.82 -2.07
N SER A 43 -4.32 -19.29 -2.66
CA SER A 43 -4.17 -19.16 -4.11
C SER A 43 -3.73 -20.45 -4.78
N LYS A 44 -4.12 -20.64 -6.05
CA LYS A 44 -3.57 -21.69 -6.91
C LYS A 44 -2.13 -21.41 -7.37
N TYR A 45 -1.66 -20.18 -7.23
CA TYR A 45 -0.31 -19.76 -7.58
C TYR A 45 0.65 -20.01 -6.44
N ALA A 46 1.81 -20.57 -6.75
CA ALA A 46 2.86 -20.77 -5.78
C ALA A 46 3.44 -19.42 -5.32
N TYR A 47 3.49 -19.21 -4.03
CA TYR A 47 4.10 -18.03 -3.43
C TYR A 47 5.40 -18.42 -2.72
N ASN A 48 6.50 -17.79 -3.11
CA ASN A 48 7.78 -17.99 -2.47
C ASN A 48 8.34 -16.65 -1.97
N PRO A 49 8.07 -16.29 -0.71
CA PRO A 49 8.48 -14.99 -0.15
C PRO A 49 10.00 -14.85 -0.03
N MET A 50 10.74 -15.95 0.04
CA MET A 50 12.20 -15.95 0.24
C MET A 50 13.01 -15.87 -1.06
N ASN A 51 12.37 -16.14 -2.20
CA ASN A 51 13.08 -16.16 -3.48
C ASN A 51 12.52 -15.15 -4.48
N ASN A 52 11.20 -15.12 -4.68
CA ASN A 52 10.55 -14.19 -5.58
C ASN A 52 9.15 -13.82 -5.10
N PRO A 53 9.02 -12.84 -4.20
CA PRO A 53 7.75 -12.47 -3.59
C PRO A 53 6.79 -11.70 -4.51
N TYR A 54 7.20 -11.37 -5.75
CA TYR A 54 6.48 -10.46 -6.62
C TYR A 54 5.77 -11.14 -7.79
N VAL A 55 6.07 -12.42 -8.06
CA VAL A 55 5.49 -13.17 -9.17
C VAL A 55 4.03 -13.51 -8.91
N ASP A 56 3.22 -13.46 -9.95
CA ASP A 56 1.79 -13.82 -9.95
C ASP A 56 0.94 -13.06 -8.92
N ARG A 57 1.37 -11.84 -8.56
CA ARG A 57 0.63 -10.93 -7.67
C ARG A 57 -0.38 -10.08 -8.42
N ASP A 58 -1.32 -9.52 -7.70
CA ASP A 58 -2.22 -8.46 -8.18
C ASP A 58 -1.40 -7.38 -8.89
N ALA A 59 -1.82 -7.02 -10.10
CA ALA A 59 -1.10 -6.06 -10.94
C ALA A 59 -0.90 -4.69 -10.26
N ARG A 60 -1.79 -4.31 -9.33
CA ARG A 60 -1.67 -3.06 -8.56
C ARG A 60 -0.39 -2.99 -7.74
N LEU A 61 0.20 -4.14 -7.35
CA LEU A 61 1.49 -4.14 -6.66
C LEU A 61 2.54 -3.36 -7.46
N ASN A 62 2.71 -3.71 -8.74
CA ASN A 62 3.72 -3.09 -9.61
C ASN A 62 3.38 -1.64 -10.01
N TYR A 63 2.09 -1.27 -10.00
CA TYR A 63 1.67 0.13 -10.25
C TYR A 63 1.76 1.01 -9.00
N THR A 64 1.89 0.40 -7.83
CA THR A 64 1.91 1.10 -6.55
C THR A 64 3.32 1.19 -5.97
N ILE A 65 4.13 0.15 -6.15
CA ILE A 65 5.41 -0.06 -5.47
C ILE A 65 6.47 -0.47 -6.49
N LEU A 66 7.62 0.17 -6.42
CA LEU A 66 8.85 -0.29 -7.07
C LEU A 66 9.62 -1.17 -6.09
N HIS A 67 10.01 -2.33 -6.55
CA HIS A 67 10.74 -3.34 -5.78
C HIS A 67 12.00 -3.80 -6.53
N ASN A 68 12.76 -4.68 -5.94
CA ASN A 68 13.94 -5.27 -6.60
C ASN A 68 13.54 -5.93 -7.93
N GLY A 69 14.25 -5.59 -9.00
CA GLY A 69 13.97 -6.06 -10.37
C GLY A 69 12.89 -5.27 -11.11
N SER A 70 12.20 -4.31 -10.48
CA SER A 70 11.29 -3.39 -11.20
C SER A 70 12.07 -2.57 -12.22
N THR A 71 11.46 -2.30 -13.39
CA THR A 71 12.03 -1.38 -14.37
C THR A 71 11.64 0.06 -14.03
N TRP A 72 12.64 0.93 -13.90
CA TRP A 72 12.46 2.36 -13.68
C TRP A 72 13.46 3.15 -14.52
N LEU A 73 12.98 4.13 -15.27
CA LEU A 73 13.82 4.95 -16.21
C LEU A 73 14.74 4.10 -17.10
N GLY A 74 14.18 3.02 -17.67
CA GLY A 74 14.91 2.12 -18.57
C GLY A 74 15.94 1.20 -17.92
N LYS A 75 16.03 1.18 -16.57
CA LYS A 75 16.96 0.30 -15.82
C LYS A 75 16.20 -0.57 -14.84
N GLN A 76 16.72 -1.76 -14.61
CA GLN A 76 16.21 -2.61 -13.51
C GLN A 76 16.75 -2.11 -12.17
N LEU A 77 15.87 -2.06 -11.18
CA LEU A 77 16.25 -1.65 -9.84
C LEU A 77 16.96 -2.78 -9.09
N GLU A 78 18.08 -2.44 -8.51
CA GLU A 78 18.90 -3.29 -7.66
C GLU A 78 18.78 -2.80 -6.22
N THR A 79 17.71 -3.21 -5.52
CA THR A 79 17.45 -2.80 -4.13
C THR A 79 17.97 -3.81 -3.10
N TYR A 80 18.74 -4.81 -3.55
CA TYR A 80 19.47 -5.71 -2.67
C TYR A 80 20.64 -4.97 -1.98
N GLN A 81 21.09 -5.50 -0.87
CA GLN A 81 22.19 -4.90 -0.09
C GLN A 81 23.46 -4.74 -0.92
N GLY A 82 23.95 -3.52 -1.05
CA GLY A 82 25.11 -3.17 -1.87
C GLY A 82 24.79 -2.95 -3.35
N GLY A 83 23.54 -3.09 -3.79
CA GLY A 83 23.10 -2.76 -5.14
C GLY A 83 23.09 -1.26 -5.41
N THR A 84 23.00 -0.89 -6.69
CA THR A 84 23.03 0.51 -7.13
C THR A 84 21.96 1.38 -6.48
N HIS A 85 20.80 0.79 -6.20
CA HIS A 85 19.63 1.50 -5.66
C HIS A 85 19.43 1.23 -4.15
N ASN A 86 20.40 0.56 -3.52
CA ASN A 86 20.50 0.35 -2.09
C ASN A 86 21.96 0.32 -1.64
N PRO A 87 22.75 1.40 -1.92
CA PRO A 87 24.13 1.49 -1.47
C PRO A 87 24.19 1.61 0.05
N SER A 88 25.31 1.25 0.62
CA SER A 88 25.59 1.48 2.04
C SER A 88 25.63 2.98 2.34
N GLY A 89 24.80 3.49 3.22
CA GLY A 89 24.83 4.90 3.64
C GLY A 89 23.46 5.55 3.81
N ALA A 90 23.42 6.84 4.10
CA ALA A 90 22.22 7.63 4.25
C ALA A 90 21.52 7.87 2.91
N GLN A 91 20.20 7.92 2.88
CA GLN A 91 19.36 8.22 1.72
C GLN A 91 19.00 7.02 0.81
N TYR A 92 18.82 5.85 1.36
CA TYR A 92 18.26 4.71 0.66
C TYR A 92 16.93 4.28 1.31
N SER A 93 16.16 3.46 0.60
CA SER A 93 14.95 2.92 1.18
C SER A 93 15.29 1.94 2.33
N GLN A 94 14.78 2.21 3.52
CA GLN A 94 14.93 1.33 4.68
C GLN A 94 14.15 0.01 4.52
N THR A 95 13.19 -0.02 3.58
CA THR A 95 12.32 -1.18 3.35
C THR A 95 12.69 -1.95 2.09
N SER A 96 13.69 -1.53 1.32
CA SER A 96 14.03 -2.00 -0.03
C SER A 96 12.94 -1.77 -1.08
N TYR A 97 11.97 -0.88 -0.78
CA TYR A 97 10.89 -0.48 -1.67
C TYR A 97 10.90 1.01 -1.94
N TYR A 98 10.35 1.40 -3.09
CA TYR A 98 10.12 2.79 -3.45
C TYR A 98 8.68 2.98 -3.91
N MET A 99 8.15 4.18 -3.76
CA MET A 99 6.82 4.52 -4.25
C MET A 99 6.83 4.55 -5.80
N CYS A 100 5.80 3.96 -6.42
CA CYS A 100 5.55 4.04 -7.86
C CYS A 100 4.33 4.92 -8.16
N LYS A 101 3.28 4.74 -7.39
CA LYS A 101 2.02 5.49 -7.54
C LYS A 101 2.28 6.99 -7.41
N PHE A 102 1.61 7.80 -8.23
CA PHE A 102 1.83 9.25 -8.39
C PHE A 102 3.18 9.66 -8.99
N MET A 103 4.07 8.72 -9.26
CA MET A 103 5.25 9.04 -10.05
C MET A 103 4.85 9.22 -11.52
N GLY A 104 5.51 10.14 -12.22
CA GLY A 104 5.23 10.37 -13.64
C GLY A 104 5.45 9.11 -14.47
N LYS A 105 4.64 8.96 -15.54
CA LYS A 105 4.90 7.91 -16.52
C LYS A 105 6.15 8.26 -17.32
N TYR A 106 7.17 7.47 -17.15
CA TYR A 106 8.37 7.52 -17.96
C TYR A 106 8.32 6.37 -18.93
N ASP A 107 8.44 6.66 -20.22
CA ASP A 107 8.62 5.61 -21.22
C ASP A 107 10.04 4.98 -21.10
N ALA A 108 10.23 3.85 -21.76
CA ALA A 108 11.49 3.11 -21.70
C ALA A 108 12.73 3.91 -22.22
N ASN A 109 12.51 5.03 -22.89
CA ASN A 109 13.57 5.86 -23.47
C ASN A 109 13.98 7.03 -22.55
N ARG A 110 13.26 7.28 -21.47
CA ARG A 110 13.62 8.34 -20.52
C ARG A 110 14.59 7.80 -19.49
N THR A 111 15.63 8.57 -19.26
CA THR A 111 16.70 8.26 -18.30
C THR A 111 16.75 9.26 -17.16
N ASP A 112 15.86 10.25 -17.14
CA ASP A 112 15.79 11.30 -16.14
C ASP A 112 14.34 11.64 -15.76
N TYR A 113 14.18 12.40 -14.68
CA TYR A 113 12.92 13.02 -14.30
C TYR A 113 12.77 14.33 -15.08
N ASP A 114 12.35 14.24 -16.32
CA ASP A 114 12.06 15.44 -17.10
C ASP A 114 11.06 16.33 -16.36
N GLY A 115 11.50 17.56 -16.10
CA GLY A 115 11.08 18.36 -14.98
C GLY A 115 9.63 18.81 -14.87
N ASP A 116 8.77 18.55 -15.84
CA ASP A 116 7.44 19.16 -15.91
C ASP A 116 6.32 18.12 -16.14
N MET A 117 6.39 17.01 -15.43
CA MET A 117 5.25 16.10 -15.38
C MET A 117 4.09 16.78 -14.67
N LEU A 118 2.96 16.90 -15.38
CA LEU A 118 1.72 17.38 -14.78
C LEU A 118 1.16 16.30 -13.85
N HIS A 119 1.11 16.62 -12.57
CA HIS A 119 0.47 15.80 -11.56
C HIS A 119 -0.91 16.35 -11.24
N LEU A 120 -1.93 15.53 -11.47
CA LEU A 120 -3.28 15.82 -11.02
C LEU A 120 -3.47 15.17 -9.64
N TRP A 121 -3.80 15.99 -8.65
CA TRP A 121 -4.22 15.49 -7.35
C TRP A 121 -5.70 15.08 -7.42
N VAL A 122 -5.95 13.76 -7.36
CA VAL A 122 -7.31 13.23 -7.38
C VAL A 122 -7.89 13.35 -5.97
N MET A 123 -8.83 14.28 -5.78
CA MET A 123 -9.49 14.48 -4.49
C MET A 123 -10.53 13.38 -4.19
N TYR A 124 -11.19 12.86 -5.23
CA TYR A 124 -12.21 11.82 -5.11
C TYR A 124 -12.34 11.05 -6.43
N ARG A 125 -12.52 9.76 -6.38
CA ARG A 125 -12.61 8.92 -7.57
C ARG A 125 -13.60 7.77 -7.41
N TYR A 126 -14.08 7.23 -8.53
CA TYR A 126 -15.11 6.21 -8.54
C TYR A 126 -14.75 4.92 -7.77
N GLY A 127 -13.47 4.54 -7.74
CA GLY A 127 -13.01 3.42 -6.91
C GLY A 127 -13.29 3.62 -5.42
N GLU A 128 -13.16 4.85 -4.92
CA GLU A 128 -13.51 5.20 -3.55
C GLU A 128 -15.03 5.14 -3.33
N VAL A 129 -15.84 5.59 -4.31
CA VAL A 129 -17.31 5.48 -4.24
C VAL A 129 -17.74 4.03 -4.08
N LEU A 130 -17.18 3.12 -4.91
CA LEU A 130 -17.50 1.69 -4.83
C LEU A 130 -17.11 1.09 -3.48
N LEU A 131 -15.97 1.45 -2.93
CA LEU A 131 -15.52 0.99 -1.60
C LEU A 131 -16.40 1.53 -0.48
N ASN A 132 -16.76 2.81 -0.52
CA ASN A 132 -17.66 3.42 0.44
C ASN A 132 -19.05 2.77 0.39
N TYR A 133 -19.58 2.50 -0.82
CA TYR A 133 -20.84 1.82 -1.03
C TYR A 133 -20.82 0.39 -0.48
N ALA A 134 -19.79 -0.38 -0.84
CA ALA A 134 -19.64 -1.75 -0.38
C ALA A 134 -19.57 -1.83 1.16
N GLU A 135 -18.77 -0.95 1.77
CA GLU A 135 -18.63 -0.89 3.22
C GLU A 135 -19.95 -0.52 3.90
N ALA A 136 -20.57 0.58 3.49
CA ALA A 136 -21.83 1.04 4.10
C ALA A 136 -22.94 -0.01 3.99
N LEU A 137 -23.07 -0.64 2.83
CA LEU A 137 -24.09 -1.66 2.60
C LEU A 137 -23.80 -2.95 3.39
N ASN A 138 -22.52 -3.37 3.46
CA ASN A 138 -22.14 -4.52 4.28
C ASN A 138 -22.40 -4.30 5.77
N GLU A 139 -22.16 -3.09 6.28
CA GLU A 139 -22.41 -2.77 7.68
C GLU A 139 -23.91 -2.62 8.01
N TYR A 140 -24.71 -2.23 7.03
CA TYR A 140 -26.16 -2.10 7.19
C TYR A 140 -26.89 -3.43 7.16
N LEU A 141 -26.46 -4.37 6.30
CA LEU A 141 -27.09 -5.66 6.12
C LEU A 141 -26.55 -6.71 7.12
N SER A 142 -27.35 -7.71 7.45
CA SER A 142 -26.93 -8.85 8.29
C SER A 142 -25.97 -9.82 7.56
N SER A 143 -25.99 -9.80 6.24
CA SER A 143 -25.08 -10.55 5.35
C SER A 143 -24.84 -9.78 4.07
N PRO A 144 -23.70 -9.96 3.39
CA PRO A 144 -23.40 -9.28 2.14
C PRO A 144 -24.41 -9.62 1.05
N SER A 145 -24.96 -8.60 0.39
CA SER A 145 -25.79 -8.76 -0.82
C SER A 145 -24.91 -8.85 -2.06
N ASP A 146 -25.53 -9.24 -3.18
CA ASP A 146 -24.87 -9.25 -4.51
C ASP A 146 -24.28 -7.88 -4.87
N ASP A 147 -24.89 -6.79 -4.44
CA ASP A 147 -24.38 -5.44 -4.70
C ASP A 147 -23.04 -5.18 -4.01
N VAL A 148 -22.84 -5.71 -2.77
CA VAL A 148 -21.56 -5.64 -2.07
C VAL A 148 -20.48 -6.40 -2.85
N TYR A 149 -20.81 -7.63 -3.28
CA TYR A 149 -19.90 -8.42 -4.12
C TYR A 149 -19.58 -7.71 -5.44
N ASN A 150 -20.58 -7.22 -6.14
CA ASN A 150 -20.43 -6.56 -7.44
C ASN A 150 -19.55 -5.30 -7.36
N ALA A 151 -19.61 -4.54 -6.27
CA ALA A 151 -18.75 -3.38 -6.07
C ALA A 151 -17.28 -3.79 -5.99
N ILE A 152 -16.95 -4.83 -5.22
CA ILE A 152 -15.58 -5.34 -5.11
C ILE A 152 -15.12 -6.02 -6.40
N ILE A 153 -15.98 -6.84 -7.03
CA ILE A 153 -15.71 -7.48 -8.32
C ILE A 153 -15.38 -6.45 -9.39
N SER A 154 -16.11 -5.33 -9.42
CA SER A 154 -15.85 -4.25 -10.39
C SER A 154 -14.44 -3.68 -10.27
N LEU A 155 -13.93 -3.50 -9.05
CA LEU A 155 -12.55 -3.06 -8.80
C LEU A 155 -11.54 -4.12 -9.25
N ARG A 156 -11.77 -5.39 -8.89
CA ARG A 156 -10.88 -6.51 -9.22
C ARG A 156 -10.84 -6.79 -10.73
N LYS A 157 -11.99 -6.74 -11.39
CA LYS A 157 -12.10 -6.87 -12.85
C LYS A 157 -11.33 -5.77 -13.58
N ARG A 158 -11.44 -4.53 -13.14
CA ARG A 158 -10.72 -3.38 -13.72
C ARG A 158 -9.21 -3.58 -13.74
N VAL A 159 -8.66 -4.21 -12.72
CA VAL A 159 -7.19 -4.39 -12.55
C VAL A 159 -6.70 -5.73 -13.08
N GLY A 160 -7.58 -6.55 -13.68
CA GLY A 160 -7.21 -7.79 -14.33
C GLY A 160 -7.03 -8.99 -13.39
N ILE A 161 -7.65 -8.96 -12.20
CA ILE A 161 -7.78 -10.17 -11.38
C ILE A 161 -8.54 -11.22 -12.20
N GLU A 162 -8.11 -12.46 -12.12
CA GLU A 162 -8.74 -13.57 -12.84
C GLU A 162 -10.15 -13.84 -12.29
N PRO A 163 -11.14 -14.05 -13.19
CA PRO A 163 -12.53 -14.28 -12.77
C PRO A 163 -12.72 -15.56 -11.93
N GLY A 164 -11.84 -16.58 -12.17
CA GLY A 164 -12.10 -17.94 -11.70
C GLY A 164 -13.26 -18.60 -12.46
N ASP A 165 -13.47 -19.89 -12.23
CA ASP A 165 -14.58 -20.65 -12.86
C ASP A 165 -15.96 -20.20 -12.35
N ASP A 166 -15.98 -19.54 -11.19
CA ASP A 166 -17.19 -19.09 -10.50
C ASP A 166 -17.48 -17.59 -10.71
N GLU A 167 -16.64 -16.89 -11.48
CA GLU A 167 -16.69 -15.44 -11.74
C GLU A 167 -16.66 -14.57 -10.46
N MET A 168 -16.11 -15.11 -9.37
CA MET A 168 -16.05 -14.42 -8.08
C MET A 168 -14.76 -13.62 -7.86
N TYR A 169 -13.82 -13.65 -8.81
CA TYR A 169 -12.57 -12.87 -8.74
C TYR A 169 -11.81 -13.07 -7.40
N GLY A 170 -11.79 -14.33 -6.93
CA GLY A 170 -11.14 -14.74 -5.68
C GLY A 170 -11.94 -14.50 -4.40
N LEU A 171 -13.19 -13.99 -4.50
CA LEU A 171 -14.10 -13.90 -3.36
C LEU A 171 -14.71 -15.27 -3.07
N LYS A 172 -14.96 -15.56 -1.80
CA LYS A 172 -15.76 -16.73 -1.39
C LYS A 172 -17.24 -16.41 -1.53
N LYS A 173 -18.03 -17.38 -1.94
CA LYS A 173 -19.52 -17.27 -1.91
C LYS A 173 -20.01 -17.32 -0.46
N SER A 174 -21.13 -16.68 -0.20
CA SER A 174 -21.83 -16.72 1.09
C SER A 174 -20.96 -16.32 2.30
N MET A 175 -20.16 -15.29 2.14
CA MET A 175 -19.39 -14.72 3.25
C MET A 175 -20.31 -14.19 4.33
N SER A 176 -19.88 -14.30 5.58
CA SER A 176 -20.44 -13.53 6.67
C SER A 176 -20.12 -12.04 6.51
N GLN A 177 -20.88 -11.18 7.20
CA GLN A 177 -20.62 -9.74 7.26
C GLN A 177 -19.17 -9.44 7.70
N ALA A 178 -18.65 -10.19 8.69
CA ALA A 178 -17.31 -9.99 9.21
C ALA A 178 -16.22 -10.39 8.21
N GLU A 179 -16.40 -11.48 7.47
CA GLU A 179 -15.46 -11.90 6.41
C GLU A 179 -15.43 -10.87 5.29
N MET A 180 -16.60 -10.41 4.83
CA MET A 180 -16.70 -9.39 3.79
C MET A 180 -16.11 -8.05 4.27
N ARG A 181 -16.32 -7.66 5.53
CA ARG A 181 -15.67 -6.48 6.13
C ARG A 181 -14.15 -6.57 6.00
N SER A 182 -13.56 -7.72 6.30
CA SER A 182 -12.11 -7.92 6.18
C SER A 182 -11.63 -7.80 4.74
N VAL A 183 -12.42 -8.32 3.79
CA VAL A 183 -12.13 -8.17 2.34
C VAL A 183 -12.20 -6.70 1.93
N ILE A 184 -13.26 -5.99 2.28
CA ILE A 184 -13.44 -4.57 1.94
C ILE A 184 -12.31 -3.72 2.53
N GLN A 185 -11.93 -3.96 3.78
CA GLN A 185 -10.84 -3.24 4.44
C GLN A 185 -9.49 -3.47 3.75
N ASN A 186 -9.23 -4.72 3.33
CA ASN A 186 -8.01 -5.01 2.57
C ASN A 186 -8.05 -4.44 1.15
N GLU A 187 -9.17 -4.58 0.45
CA GLU A 187 -9.37 -4.00 -0.88
C GLU A 187 -9.16 -2.48 -0.85
N ARG A 188 -9.73 -1.80 0.16
CA ARG A 188 -9.51 -0.37 0.37
C ARG A 188 -8.05 -0.03 0.66
N ARG A 189 -7.36 -0.85 1.45
CA ARG A 189 -5.95 -0.66 1.75
C ARG A 189 -5.07 -0.66 0.50
N ILE A 190 -5.28 -1.61 -0.41
CA ILE A 190 -4.46 -1.73 -1.61
C ILE A 190 -4.89 -0.76 -2.71
N GLU A 191 -6.20 -0.57 -2.91
CA GLU A 191 -6.75 0.34 -3.92
C GLU A 191 -6.39 1.79 -3.62
N MET A 192 -6.54 2.22 -2.36
CA MET A 192 -6.33 3.61 -1.91
C MET A 192 -4.93 3.84 -1.33
N ALA A 193 -3.97 2.93 -1.58
CA ALA A 193 -2.60 3.10 -1.13
C ALA A 193 -2.03 4.44 -1.61
N PHE A 194 -1.37 5.19 -0.71
CA PHE A 194 -0.80 6.53 -0.90
C PHE A 194 -1.81 7.65 -1.24
N GLU A 195 -3.12 7.40 -1.12
CA GLU A 195 -4.17 8.41 -1.29
C GLU A 195 -4.66 9.00 0.05
N GLU A 196 -3.83 8.98 1.07
CA GLU A 196 -4.05 9.54 2.41
C GLU A 196 -5.21 8.93 3.20
N GLN A 197 -5.85 7.85 2.68
CA GLN A 197 -7.03 7.23 3.29
C GLN A 197 -6.70 6.38 4.51
N ARG A 198 -5.58 5.61 4.46
CA ARG A 198 -5.24 4.61 5.49
C ARG A 198 -5.17 5.16 6.90
N TYR A 199 -4.66 6.38 7.06
CA TYR A 199 -4.56 7.06 8.35
C TYR A 199 -5.93 7.22 9.02
N TRP A 200 -6.94 7.59 8.26
CA TRP A 200 -8.31 7.77 8.73
C TRP A 200 -9.04 6.45 8.89
N ASP A 201 -8.88 5.53 7.95
CA ASP A 201 -9.53 4.23 7.94
C ASP A 201 -9.22 3.42 9.20
N ILE A 202 -7.94 3.29 9.58
CA ILE A 202 -7.56 2.52 10.78
C ILE A 202 -8.10 3.14 12.08
N ARG A 203 -8.37 4.45 12.07
CA ARG A 203 -8.97 5.15 13.22
C ARG A 203 -10.48 4.97 13.27
N ARG A 204 -11.17 5.20 12.17
CA ARG A 204 -12.63 5.02 12.13
C ARG A 204 -13.07 3.57 12.34
N TRP A 205 -12.26 2.61 11.89
CA TRP A 205 -12.47 1.18 12.16
C TRP A 205 -12.03 0.75 13.55
N ARG A 206 -11.32 1.60 14.29
CA ARG A 206 -10.77 1.33 15.62
C ARG A 206 -9.86 0.11 15.66
N ILE A 207 -9.01 -0.05 14.65
CA ILE A 207 -8.04 -1.14 14.52
C ILE A 207 -6.58 -0.66 14.62
N ALA A 208 -6.37 0.64 14.88
CA ALA A 208 -5.03 1.20 14.92
C ALA A 208 -4.17 0.59 16.04
N GLU A 209 -4.74 0.33 17.20
CA GLU A 209 -4.02 -0.32 18.32
C GLU A 209 -3.48 -1.69 17.91
N ASP A 210 -4.30 -2.52 17.25
CA ASP A 210 -3.88 -3.86 16.84
C ASP A 210 -2.83 -3.82 15.73
N ILE A 211 -2.97 -2.91 14.78
CA ILE A 211 -2.01 -2.75 13.68
C ILE A 211 -0.64 -2.33 14.21
N PHE A 212 -0.58 -1.43 15.18
CA PHE A 212 0.69 -0.91 15.71
C PHE A 212 1.29 -1.75 16.84
N LYS A 213 0.68 -2.88 17.22
CA LYS A 213 1.32 -3.91 18.07
C LYS A 213 2.50 -4.58 17.36
N SER A 214 2.46 -4.67 16.05
CA SER A 214 3.53 -5.23 15.23
C SER A 214 4.36 -4.12 14.60
N PRO A 215 5.67 -4.30 14.42
CA PRO A 215 6.51 -3.32 13.75
C PRO A 215 6.15 -3.17 12.27
N LEU A 216 6.52 -2.03 11.71
CA LEU A 216 6.56 -1.84 10.27
C LEU A 216 7.78 -2.59 9.72
N LYS A 217 7.55 -3.39 8.71
CA LYS A 217 8.55 -4.30 8.13
C LYS A 217 9.05 -3.81 6.77
N GLY A 218 10.26 -4.20 6.47
CA GLY A 218 10.89 -4.11 5.16
C GLY A 218 11.50 -5.44 4.78
N LEU A 219 12.30 -5.45 3.71
CA LEU A 219 13.09 -6.60 3.30
C LEU A 219 14.59 -6.28 3.34
N ALA A 220 15.38 -7.18 3.90
CA ALA A 220 16.80 -7.29 3.64
C ALA A 220 17.00 -8.28 2.49
N ILE A 221 17.38 -7.76 1.34
CA ILE A 221 17.64 -8.57 0.16
C ILE A 221 19.14 -8.79 0.05
N GLN A 222 19.58 -10.03 0.07
CA GLN A 222 20.97 -10.41 0.05
C GLN A 222 21.30 -11.21 -1.20
N VAL A 223 22.48 -10.96 -1.77
CA VAL A 223 23.02 -11.73 -2.89
C VAL A 223 23.85 -12.89 -2.33
N SER A 224 23.56 -14.11 -2.75
CA SER A 224 24.34 -15.31 -2.45
C SER A 224 24.66 -16.04 -3.75
N GLY A 225 25.87 -15.84 -4.27
CA GLY A 225 26.24 -16.31 -5.60
C GLY A 225 25.36 -15.67 -6.69
N SER A 226 24.63 -16.49 -7.43
CA SER A 226 23.65 -16.04 -8.45
C SER A 226 22.21 -15.91 -7.93
N SER A 227 21.98 -16.18 -6.67
CA SER A 227 20.65 -16.20 -6.05
C SER A 227 20.43 -14.99 -5.16
N LEU A 228 19.18 -14.56 -5.07
CA LEU A 228 18.72 -13.55 -4.12
C LEU A 228 17.92 -14.21 -3.01
N THR A 229 18.14 -13.79 -1.78
CA THR A 229 17.33 -14.17 -0.63
C THR A 229 16.65 -12.93 -0.05
N TYR A 230 15.38 -13.07 0.30
CA TYR A 230 14.53 -12.00 0.79
C TYR A 230 14.15 -12.30 2.25
N ASN A 231 14.66 -11.53 3.19
CA ASN A 231 14.40 -11.72 4.61
C ASN A 231 13.63 -10.53 5.15
N GLU A 232 12.54 -10.77 5.85
CA GLU A 232 11.83 -9.71 6.54
C GLU A 232 12.68 -9.14 7.68
N ILE A 233 12.62 -7.82 7.82
CA ILE A 233 13.25 -7.07 8.92
C ILE A 233 12.27 -6.08 9.52
N ASP A 234 12.41 -5.85 10.81
CA ASP A 234 11.69 -4.79 11.51
C ASP A 234 12.41 -3.46 11.24
N VAL A 235 11.67 -2.49 10.70
CA VAL A 235 12.21 -1.17 10.34
C VAL A 235 11.84 -0.12 11.37
N LEU A 236 10.59 -0.13 11.82
CA LEU A 236 10.08 0.88 12.76
C LEU A 236 9.01 0.28 13.66
N SER A 237 9.21 0.40 14.95
CA SER A 237 8.18 0.13 15.96
C SER A 237 7.55 1.44 16.42
N THR A 238 6.23 1.49 16.45
CA THR A 238 5.48 2.64 16.92
C THR A 238 4.45 2.20 17.95
N ILE A 239 4.06 3.12 18.84
CA ILE A 239 3.01 2.89 19.81
C ILE A 239 1.82 3.76 19.43
N PHE A 240 0.65 3.16 19.34
CA PHE A 240 -0.59 3.88 19.19
C PHE A 240 -1.23 4.08 20.57
N ASP A 241 -1.32 5.32 21.00
CA ASP A 241 -2.03 5.69 22.21
C ASP A 241 -3.53 5.87 21.87
N ILE A 242 -4.43 5.29 22.68
CA ILE A 242 -5.88 5.33 22.48
C ILE A 242 -6.45 6.74 22.34
N LYS A 243 -5.84 7.73 23.00
CA LYS A 243 -6.23 9.14 22.86
C LYS A 243 -6.13 9.64 21.41
N ARG A 244 -5.26 9.03 20.58
CA ARG A 244 -5.04 9.42 19.19
C ARG A 244 -6.17 9.01 18.23
N TYR A 245 -7.22 8.36 18.71
CA TYR A 245 -8.45 8.20 17.93
C TYR A 245 -9.16 9.54 17.74
N PHE A 246 -8.98 10.47 18.68
CA PHE A 246 -9.49 11.82 18.59
C PHE A 246 -8.34 12.82 18.64
N TYR A 247 -8.46 13.92 17.90
CA TYR A 247 -7.51 15.03 18.02
C TYR A 247 -7.80 15.81 19.30
N PRO A 248 -6.75 16.38 19.94
CA PRO A 248 -6.99 17.33 21.01
C PRO A 248 -7.68 18.58 20.47
N ILE A 249 -8.60 19.13 21.25
CA ILE A 249 -9.08 20.48 21.03
C ILE A 249 -7.92 21.43 21.36
N PRO A 250 -7.61 22.43 20.49
CA PRO A 250 -6.52 23.36 20.79
C PRO A 250 -6.69 23.99 22.16
N TYR A 251 -5.61 24.00 22.93
CA TYR A 251 -5.61 24.51 24.31
C TYR A 251 -6.16 25.95 24.40
N SER A 252 -5.86 26.79 23.40
CA SER A 252 -6.41 28.14 23.30
C SER A 252 -7.93 28.19 23.25
N GLU A 253 -8.57 27.19 22.66
CA GLU A 253 -10.04 27.13 22.54
C GLU A 253 -10.68 26.61 23.84
N VAL A 254 -10.06 25.61 24.46
CA VAL A 254 -10.50 25.12 25.79
C VAL A 254 -10.45 26.23 26.83
N ASN A 255 -9.40 27.06 26.80
CA ASN A 255 -9.28 28.17 27.76
C ASN A 255 -10.27 29.32 27.53
N LYS A 256 -10.71 29.54 26.30
CA LYS A 256 -11.70 30.60 25.96
C LYS A 256 -13.12 30.24 26.42
N ASN A 257 -13.43 28.97 26.42
CA ASN A 257 -14.79 28.49 26.70
C ASN A 257 -14.78 27.54 27.92
N LYS A 258 -15.22 28.03 29.06
CA LYS A 258 -15.27 27.28 30.34
C LYS A 258 -16.16 26.03 30.27
N ASN A 259 -17.07 25.94 29.29
CA ASN A 259 -17.94 24.78 29.11
C ASN A 259 -17.34 23.76 28.12
N MET A 260 -16.18 24.03 27.54
CA MET A 260 -15.52 23.13 26.60
C MET A 260 -14.69 22.12 27.37
N VAL A 261 -15.03 20.86 27.20
CA VAL A 261 -14.30 19.74 27.79
C VAL A 261 -13.38 19.16 26.73
N GLN A 262 -12.12 18.95 27.09
CA GLN A 262 -11.12 18.32 26.21
C GLN A 262 -11.53 16.88 25.86
N ASN A 263 -11.11 16.44 24.67
CA ASN A 263 -11.29 15.03 24.26
C ASN A 263 -10.61 14.09 25.28
N PRO A 264 -11.15 12.86 25.43
CA PRO A 264 -10.65 11.92 26.44
C PRO A 264 -9.13 11.65 26.34
N ASN A 265 -8.49 11.63 27.51
CA ASN A 265 -7.06 11.32 27.70
C ASN A 265 -6.06 12.37 27.13
N TRP A 266 -6.53 13.56 26.79
CA TRP A 266 -5.67 14.70 26.43
C TRP A 266 -5.53 15.69 27.59
#